data_57562139e01428f955bfd7939fd5b4ce
#
_entry.id   57562139e01428f955bfd7939fd5b4ce
#
_cell.length_a   1.000
_cell.length_b   1.000
_cell.length_c   1.000
_cell.angle_alpha   90.00
_cell.angle_beta   90.00
_cell.angle_gamma   90.00
#
_symmetry.space_group_name_H-M   'P 1'
#
loop_
_entity.id
_entity.type
_entity.pdbx_description
1 polymer ?
#
loop_
_entity_poly.entity_id
_entity_poly.type
_entity_poly.pdbx_seq_one_letter_code
_entity_poly.pdbx_strand_id
1 'polypeptide(L)'
;MDLYARRIVGFALSDSPNTQLTTSALKMAYHIRLEPKGVLFHSDQGSHYTSEEYAKCVAKCNGMSHSMSRRGNCWDNAPTERFFRSFKTEWMPKNGYDNIDEARQAVNDYIWGYYQSVRPHSFNEYLTPSEKKRLYFNKNLLSTV
;
A
#
# COMPACT_ATOMS: atom_id res chain seq x y z
N MET A 1 0.76 1.85 0.71
CA MET A 1 -0.57 2.52 0.87
C MET A 1 -0.43 4.02 0.65
N ASP A 2 -1.37 4.64 -0.04
CA ASP A 2 -1.54 6.11 -0.10
C ASP A 2 -2.26 6.56 1.17
N LEU A 3 -1.63 7.43 1.96
CA LEU A 3 -2.17 7.84 3.26
C LEU A 3 -3.32 8.85 3.18
N TYR A 4 -3.46 9.59 2.09
CA TYR A 4 -4.55 10.54 1.91
C TYR A 4 -5.91 9.83 1.76
N ALA A 5 -5.98 8.88 0.82
CA ALA A 5 -7.21 8.17 0.53
C ALA A 5 -7.26 6.75 1.15
N ARG A 6 -6.22 6.33 1.87
CA ARG A 6 -6.07 4.95 2.39
C ARG A 6 -6.09 3.89 1.29
N ARG A 7 -5.67 4.27 0.10
CA ARG A 7 -5.69 3.42 -1.08
C ARG A 7 -4.44 2.54 -1.14
N ILE A 8 -4.61 1.24 -1.42
CA ILE A 8 -3.48 0.36 -1.74
C ILE A 8 -2.99 0.72 -3.13
N VAL A 9 -1.72 1.04 -3.26
CA VAL A 9 -1.08 1.44 -4.53
C VAL A 9 -0.08 0.40 -5.04
N GLY A 10 0.31 -0.55 -4.20
CA GLY A 10 1.17 -1.66 -4.60
C GLY A 10 1.22 -2.71 -3.50
N PHE A 11 1.35 -3.96 -3.91
CA PHE A 11 1.53 -5.11 -3.03
C PHE A 11 2.28 -6.20 -3.78
N ALA A 12 2.81 -7.16 -3.04
CA ALA A 12 3.39 -8.38 -3.58
C ALA A 12 3.12 -9.54 -2.62
N LEU A 13 3.10 -10.75 -3.15
CA LEU A 13 2.98 -12.00 -2.39
C LEU A 13 4.17 -12.91 -2.70
N SER A 14 4.64 -13.60 -1.67
CA SER A 14 5.70 -14.59 -1.77
C SER A 14 5.54 -15.60 -0.65
N ASP A 15 6.02 -16.80 -0.85
CA ASP A 15 6.05 -17.88 0.15
C ASP A 15 7.05 -17.58 1.29
N SER A 16 7.97 -16.66 1.08
CA SER A 16 8.93 -16.24 2.08
C SER A 16 9.19 -14.75 2.06
N PRO A 17 9.33 -14.13 3.24
CA PRO A 17 9.67 -12.71 3.33
C PRO A 17 11.12 -12.50 2.89
N ASN A 18 11.32 -11.64 1.89
CA ASN A 18 12.64 -11.26 1.40
C ASN A 18 12.63 -9.84 0.81
N THR A 19 13.80 -9.31 0.49
CA THR A 19 13.92 -7.96 -0.09
C THR A 19 13.26 -7.86 -1.46
N GLN A 20 13.25 -8.95 -2.24
CA GLN A 20 12.58 -8.99 -3.55
C GLN A 20 11.08 -8.75 -3.42
N LEU A 21 10.44 -9.26 -2.37
CA LEU A 21 9.03 -9.03 -2.08
C LEU A 21 8.75 -7.53 -1.89
N THR A 22 9.53 -6.86 -1.04
CA THR A 22 9.34 -5.43 -0.74
C THR A 22 9.67 -4.54 -1.92
N THR A 23 10.71 -4.85 -2.69
CA THR A 23 11.06 -4.10 -3.93
C THR A 23 10.01 -4.28 -5.02
N SER A 24 9.39 -5.47 -5.15
CA SER A 24 8.30 -5.72 -6.10
C SER A 24 7.06 -4.89 -5.76
N ALA A 25 6.68 -4.82 -4.49
CA ALA A 25 5.58 -3.98 -4.04
C ALA A 25 5.84 -2.48 -4.28
N LEU A 26 7.08 -2.01 -4.06
CA LEU A 26 7.47 -0.63 -4.33
C LEU A 26 7.41 -0.31 -5.84
N LYS A 27 7.98 -1.16 -6.69
CA LYS A 27 7.95 -1.00 -8.14
C LYS A 27 6.51 -0.95 -8.67
N MET A 28 5.64 -1.86 -8.21
CA MET A 28 4.22 -1.84 -8.56
C MET A 28 3.57 -0.51 -8.18
N ALA A 29 3.81 -0.03 -6.95
CA ALA A 29 3.27 1.24 -6.48
C ALA A 29 3.75 2.42 -7.32
N TYR A 30 5.03 2.45 -7.66
CA TYR A 30 5.64 3.51 -8.45
C TYR A 30 5.06 3.58 -9.87
N HIS A 31 4.94 2.45 -10.55
CA HIS A 31 4.36 2.37 -11.91
C HIS A 31 2.86 2.67 -11.94
N ILE A 32 2.08 2.12 -11.01
CA ILE A 32 0.61 2.39 -10.95
C ILE A 32 0.33 3.87 -10.71
N ARG A 33 1.24 4.59 -10.06
CA ARG A 33 1.14 6.04 -9.82
C ARG A 33 1.79 6.88 -10.91
N LEU A 34 2.15 6.28 -12.05
CA LEU A 34 2.77 6.93 -13.21
C LEU A 34 4.09 7.64 -12.85
N GLU A 35 4.92 6.95 -12.07
CA GLU A 35 6.27 7.37 -11.70
C GLU A 35 6.32 8.79 -11.08
N PRO A 36 5.62 9.01 -9.97
CA PRO A 36 5.52 10.32 -9.37
C PRO A 36 6.88 10.82 -8.85
N LYS A 37 7.08 12.13 -8.91
CA LYS A 37 8.30 12.78 -8.41
C LYS A 37 8.12 13.24 -6.96
N GLY A 38 9.21 13.22 -6.18
CA GLY A 38 9.26 13.83 -4.84
C GLY A 38 8.34 13.16 -3.81
N VAL A 39 8.10 11.87 -3.92
CA VAL A 39 7.26 11.14 -2.97
C VAL A 39 8.02 10.82 -1.71
N LEU A 40 7.43 11.08 -0.55
CA LEU A 40 7.88 10.55 0.72
C LEU A 40 7.32 9.14 0.91
N PHE A 41 8.18 8.13 0.86
CA PHE A 41 7.84 6.76 1.19
C PHE A 41 8.22 6.48 2.65
N HIS A 42 7.31 5.87 3.40
CA HIS A 42 7.51 5.52 4.80
C HIS A 42 7.43 4.01 5.02
N SER A 43 8.35 3.46 5.82
CA SER A 43 8.34 2.05 6.27
C SER A 43 8.74 1.93 7.73
N ASP A 44 8.63 0.72 8.28
CA ASP A 44 9.35 0.36 9.51
C ASP A 44 10.85 0.13 9.24
N GLN A 45 11.59 -0.25 10.29
CA GLN A 45 13.00 -0.61 10.21
C GLN A 45 13.21 -2.12 9.98
N GLY A 46 12.28 -2.81 9.34
CA GLY A 46 12.45 -4.21 8.97
C GLY A 46 13.70 -4.43 8.11
N SER A 47 14.38 -5.56 8.30
CA SER A 47 15.65 -5.86 7.60
C SER A 47 15.56 -5.75 6.08
N HIS A 48 14.40 -6.04 5.51
CA HIS A 48 14.16 -5.93 4.07
C HIS A 48 14.14 -4.48 3.58
N TYR A 49 13.66 -3.52 4.40
CA TYR A 49 13.62 -2.10 4.06
C TYR A 49 14.94 -1.38 4.32
N THR A 50 15.79 -1.93 5.19
CA THR A 50 17.13 -1.40 5.50
C THR A 50 18.23 -1.98 4.63
N SER A 51 17.91 -2.91 3.74
CA SER A 51 18.88 -3.55 2.84
C SER A 51 19.41 -2.57 1.77
N GLU A 52 20.66 -2.77 1.35
CA GLU A 52 21.27 -2.00 0.27
C GLU A 52 20.52 -2.15 -1.06
N GLU A 53 20.00 -3.35 -1.34
CA GLU A 53 19.18 -3.62 -2.52
C GLU A 53 17.92 -2.76 -2.53
N TYR A 54 17.25 -2.64 -1.38
CA TYR A 54 16.06 -1.80 -1.25
C TYR A 54 16.40 -0.32 -1.44
N ALA A 55 17.48 0.15 -0.82
CA ALA A 55 17.95 1.53 -0.97
C ALA A 55 18.26 1.86 -2.45
N LYS A 56 18.91 0.95 -3.18
CA LYS A 56 19.13 1.09 -4.63
C LYS A 56 17.83 1.12 -5.43
N CYS A 57 16.81 0.38 -4.99
CA CYS A 57 15.49 0.42 -5.63
C CYS A 57 14.80 1.77 -5.43
N VAL A 58 14.82 2.31 -4.22
CA VAL A 58 14.28 3.65 -3.91
C VAL A 58 15.00 4.75 -4.68
N ALA A 59 16.32 4.69 -4.78
CA ALA A 59 17.13 5.66 -5.50
C ALA A 59 16.82 5.74 -7.02
N LYS A 60 16.27 4.67 -7.60
CA LYS A 60 15.78 4.66 -8.99
C LYS A 60 14.43 5.33 -9.17
N CYS A 61 13.70 5.58 -8.09
CA CYS A 61 12.40 6.25 -8.13
C CYS A 61 12.62 7.76 -8.02
N ASN A 62 12.34 8.48 -9.08
CA ASN A 62 12.63 9.89 -9.32
C ASN A 62 12.34 10.84 -8.12
N GLY A 63 13.37 11.17 -7.34
CA GLY A 63 13.27 12.05 -6.18
C GLY A 63 12.45 11.48 -5.02
N MET A 64 12.27 10.17 -4.94
CA MET A 64 11.63 9.53 -3.79
C MET A 64 12.54 9.60 -2.56
N SER A 65 11.99 10.05 -1.44
CA SER A 65 12.67 10.04 -0.14
C SER A 65 12.14 8.90 0.70
N HIS A 66 13.04 8.19 1.39
CA HIS A 66 12.67 7.12 2.30
C HIS A 66 12.74 7.59 3.75
N SER A 67 11.62 7.52 4.43
CA SER A 67 11.49 7.76 5.87
C SER A 67 11.24 6.44 6.59
N MET A 68 11.77 6.29 7.79
CA MET A 68 11.56 5.09 8.61
C MET A 68 11.03 5.46 9.99
N SER A 69 10.11 4.65 10.51
CA SER A 69 9.65 4.76 11.88
C SER A 69 10.83 4.56 12.86
N ARG A 70 10.71 5.11 14.05
CA ARG A 70 11.66 4.79 15.13
C ARG A 70 11.51 3.32 15.53
N ARG A 71 12.61 2.72 15.95
CA ARG A 71 12.61 1.32 16.39
C ARG A 71 11.59 1.11 17.51
N GLY A 72 10.69 0.14 17.33
CA GLY A 72 9.66 -0.19 18.31
C GLY A 72 8.44 0.75 18.32
N ASN A 73 8.36 1.73 17.40
CA ASN A 73 7.22 2.64 17.30
C ASN A 73 6.20 2.12 16.26
N CYS A 74 5.18 1.41 16.73
CA CYS A 74 4.12 0.85 15.88
C CYS A 74 3.12 1.91 15.36
N TRP A 75 3.04 3.09 15.98
CA TRP A 75 2.05 4.11 15.62
C TRP A 75 2.25 4.64 14.18
N ASP A 76 3.49 4.70 13.74
CA ASP A 76 3.82 5.24 12.42
C ASP A 76 3.33 4.33 11.28
N ASN A 77 3.11 3.02 11.55
CA ASN A 77 2.62 2.03 10.59
C ASN A 77 1.13 1.65 10.77
N ALA A 78 0.45 2.27 11.71
CA ALA A 78 -0.94 1.96 12.06
C ALA A 78 -1.92 1.87 10.87
N PRO A 79 -1.84 2.70 9.81
CA PRO A 79 -2.71 2.57 8.65
C PRO A 79 -2.53 1.25 7.89
N THR A 80 -1.29 0.78 7.75
CA THR A 80 -0.97 -0.48 7.06
C THR A 80 -1.36 -1.68 7.92
N GLU A 81 -1.10 -1.63 9.22
CA GLU A 81 -1.53 -2.66 10.18
C GLU A 81 -3.06 -2.79 10.20
N ARG A 82 -3.78 -1.66 10.17
CA ARG A 82 -5.24 -1.65 10.10
C ARG A 82 -5.76 -2.31 8.83
N PHE A 83 -5.11 -2.07 7.68
CA PHE A 83 -5.44 -2.75 6.44
C PHE A 83 -5.29 -4.27 6.57
N PHE A 84 -4.16 -4.77 7.07
CA PHE A 84 -3.95 -6.20 7.25
C PHE A 84 -4.92 -6.82 8.25
N ARG A 85 -5.27 -6.11 9.33
CA ARG A 85 -6.31 -6.55 10.26
C ARG A 85 -7.65 -6.72 9.54
N SER A 86 -8.06 -5.71 8.76
CA SER A 86 -9.31 -5.75 8.00
C SER A 86 -9.31 -6.92 7.01
N PHE A 87 -8.24 -7.10 6.24
CA PHE A 87 -8.12 -8.21 5.30
C PHE A 87 -8.27 -9.57 6.01
N LYS A 88 -7.55 -9.77 7.11
CA LYS A 88 -7.60 -11.03 7.87
C LYS A 88 -8.98 -11.32 8.47
N THR A 89 -9.67 -10.29 8.90
CA THR A 89 -10.97 -10.44 9.59
C THR A 89 -12.15 -10.54 8.61
N GLU A 90 -12.09 -9.81 7.51
CA GLU A 90 -13.21 -9.63 6.60
C GLU A 90 -13.16 -10.60 5.40
N TRP A 91 -11.98 -11.08 5.02
CA TRP A 91 -11.81 -11.79 3.75
C TRP A 91 -11.04 -13.10 3.83
N MET A 92 -10.03 -13.18 4.69
CA MET A 92 -9.18 -14.35 4.76
C MET A 92 -9.94 -15.56 5.34
N PRO A 93 -9.94 -16.72 4.69
CA PRO A 93 -10.52 -17.95 5.23
C PRO A 93 -9.85 -18.34 6.55
N LYS A 94 -10.62 -18.92 7.47
CA LYS A 94 -10.10 -19.36 8.79
C LYS A 94 -8.94 -20.35 8.69
N ASN A 95 -8.95 -21.20 7.68
CA ASN A 95 -7.95 -22.24 7.44
C ASN A 95 -6.80 -21.78 6.52
N GLY A 96 -6.79 -20.50 6.11
CA GLY A 96 -5.84 -19.98 5.12
C GLY A 96 -6.22 -20.35 3.69
N TYR A 97 -5.24 -20.36 2.79
CA TYR A 97 -5.37 -20.70 1.39
C TYR A 97 -4.61 -21.98 1.07
N ASP A 98 -5.10 -22.80 0.16
CA ASP A 98 -4.49 -24.07 -0.22
C ASP A 98 -3.17 -23.89 -0.99
N ASN A 99 -3.04 -22.79 -1.70
CA ASN A 99 -1.84 -22.47 -2.50
C ASN A 99 -1.69 -20.95 -2.71
N ILE A 100 -0.53 -20.57 -3.23
CA ILE A 100 -0.18 -19.15 -3.47
C ILE A 100 -1.04 -18.50 -4.56
N ASP A 101 -1.53 -19.25 -5.52
CA ASP A 101 -2.35 -18.69 -6.61
C ASP A 101 -3.75 -18.37 -6.11
N GLU A 102 -4.34 -19.21 -5.28
CA GLU A 102 -5.58 -18.92 -4.58
C GLU A 102 -5.44 -17.68 -3.68
N ALA A 103 -4.37 -17.61 -2.89
CA ALA A 103 -4.07 -16.43 -2.08
C ALA A 103 -3.94 -15.17 -2.94
N ARG A 104 -3.25 -15.27 -4.08
CA ARG A 104 -3.08 -14.15 -5.02
C ARG A 104 -4.40 -13.66 -5.58
N GLN A 105 -5.26 -14.58 -6.01
CA GLN A 105 -6.59 -14.25 -6.50
C GLN A 105 -7.42 -13.55 -5.40
N ALA A 106 -7.48 -14.13 -4.22
CA ALA A 106 -8.24 -13.58 -3.09
C ALA A 106 -7.75 -12.17 -2.67
N VAL A 107 -6.43 -11.95 -2.65
CA VAL A 107 -5.85 -10.63 -2.34
C VAL A 107 -6.17 -9.61 -3.43
N ASN A 108 -6.11 -9.99 -4.70
CA ASN A 108 -6.51 -9.12 -5.81
C ASN A 108 -8.00 -8.73 -5.69
N ASP A 109 -8.89 -9.70 -5.47
CA ASP A 109 -10.33 -9.47 -5.34
C ASP A 109 -10.63 -8.58 -4.13
N TYR A 110 -9.95 -8.81 -3.00
CA TYR A 110 -10.09 -7.95 -1.85
C TYR A 110 -9.64 -6.52 -2.12
N ILE A 111 -8.43 -6.33 -2.63
CA ILE A 111 -7.84 -4.99 -2.81
C ILE A 111 -8.59 -4.21 -3.88
N TRP A 112 -8.73 -4.77 -5.08
CA TRP A 112 -9.25 -4.03 -6.23
C TRP A 112 -10.78 -4.05 -6.30
N GLY A 113 -11.39 -5.18 -6.00
CA GLY A 113 -12.84 -5.36 -6.03
C GLY A 113 -13.53 -4.74 -4.83
N TYR A 114 -13.13 -5.12 -3.63
CA TYR A 114 -13.85 -4.77 -2.40
C TYR A 114 -13.27 -3.57 -1.66
N TYR A 115 -12.02 -3.64 -1.20
CA TYR A 115 -11.44 -2.65 -0.29
C TYR A 115 -11.42 -1.23 -0.87
N GLN A 116 -11.03 -1.10 -2.13
CA GLN A 116 -10.88 0.21 -2.75
C GLN A 116 -12.19 0.79 -3.30
N SER A 117 -13.12 -0.09 -3.72
CA SER A 117 -14.26 0.32 -4.53
C SER A 117 -15.61 0.21 -3.81
N VAL A 118 -15.71 -0.64 -2.78
CA VAL A 118 -16.97 -0.95 -2.08
C VAL A 118 -16.89 -0.65 -0.59
N ARG A 119 -15.77 -0.96 0.06
CA ARG A 119 -15.64 -0.86 1.50
C ARG A 119 -15.60 0.60 1.99
N PRO A 120 -16.56 1.03 2.85
CA PRO A 120 -16.50 2.35 3.47
C PRO A 120 -15.29 2.45 4.41
N HIS A 121 -14.68 3.63 4.45
CA HIS A 121 -13.52 3.86 5.31
C HIS A 121 -13.77 5.05 6.24
N SER A 122 -13.79 4.81 7.56
CA SER A 122 -14.09 5.86 8.56
C SER A 122 -13.16 7.07 8.47
N PHE A 123 -11.86 6.87 8.19
CA PHE A 123 -10.91 7.95 7.98
C PHE A 123 -11.27 8.84 6.76
N ASN A 124 -11.94 8.29 5.78
CA ASN A 124 -12.39 8.98 4.57
C ASN A 124 -13.81 9.54 4.69
N GLU A 125 -14.33 9.73 5.90
CA GLU A 125 -15.71 10.15 6.10
C GLU A 125 -16.72 9.14 5.49
N TYR A 126 -16.41 7.85 5.63
CA TYR A 126 -17.14 6.71 5.07
C TYR A 126 -17.14 6.60 3.54
N LEU A 127 -16.41 7.45 2.84
CA LEU A 127 -16.13 7.24 1.42
C LEU A 127 -15.17 6.05 1.22
N THR A 128 -15.31 5.38 0.10
CA THR A 128 -14.31 4.39 -0.32
C THR A 128 -12.99 5.07 -0.68
N PRO A 129 -11.85 4.35 -0.64
CA PRO A 129 -10.58 4.90 -1.09
C PRO A 129 -10.59 5.45 -2.53
N SER A 130 -11.36 4.83 -3.42
CA SER A 130 -11.50 5.30 -4.82
C SER A 130 -12.31 6.58 -4.92
N GLU A 131 -13.39 6.72 -4.15
CA GLU A 131 -14.20 7.94 -4.11
C GLU A 131 -13.41 9.10 -3.53
N LYS A 132 -12.69 8.90 -2.40
CA LYS A 132 -11.85 9.93 -1.78
C LYS A 132 -10.78 10.43 -2.75
N LYS A 133 -10.12 9.51 -3.49
CA LYS A 133 -9.17 9.87 -4.55
C LYS A 133 -9.83 10.72 -5.64
N ARG A 134 -11.00 10.30 -6.14
CA ARG A 134 -11.74 11.02 -7.20
C ARG A 134 -12.09 12.43 -6.77
N LEU A 135 -12.55 12.62 -5.53
CA LEU A 135 -12.86 13.96 -5.00
C LEU A 135 -11.63 14.87 -4.95
N TYR A 136 -10.47 14.34 -4.60
CA TYR A 136 -9.22 15.11 -4.61
C TYR A 136 -8.91 15.67 -6.01
N PHE A 137 -8.96 14.83 -7.03
CA PHE A 137 -8.67 15.26 -8.40
C PHE A 137 -9.73 16.24 -8.93
N ASN A 138 -11.01 16.01 -8.66
CA ASN A 138 -12.07 16.92 -9.07
C ASN A 138 -11.92 18.32 -8.44
N LYS A 139 -11.57 18.40 -7.15
CA LYS A 139 -11.31 19.70 -6.50
C LYS A 139 -10.13 20.43 -7.12
N ASN A 140 -9.03 19.72 -7.41
CA ASN A 140 -7.84 20.33 -7.98
C ASN A 140 -8.01 20.75 -9.45
N LEU A 141 -8.83 20.04 -10.23
CA LEU A 141 -9.18 20.45 -11.59
C LEU A 141 -10.02 21.76 -11.60
N LEU A 142 -10.91 21.95 -10.62
CA LEU A 142 -11.73 23.16 -10.50
C LEU A 142 -10.96 24.38 -9.95
N SER A 143 -9.83 24.15 -9.27
CA SER A 143 -8.99 25.24 -8.73
C SER A 143 -7.95 25.77 -9.72
N THR A 144 -7.90 25.22 -10.93
CA THR A 144 -6.94 25.60 -12.00
C THR A 144 -7.60 26.44 -13.12
N VAL A 145 -8.83 26.92 -12.91
CA VAL A 145 -9.57 27.80 -13.83
C VAL A 145 -9.61 29.23 -13.30
#